data_6ad39e0c75344c479edad9d3b2c9f600
#
_entry.id   6ad39e0c75344c479edad9d3b2c9f600
#
_cell.length_a   1.000
_cell.length_b   1.000
_cell.length_c   1.000
_cell.angle_alpha   90.00
_cell.angle_beta   90.00
_cell.angle_gamma   90.00
#
_symmetry.space_group_name_H-M   'P 1'
#
loop_
_entity.id
_entity.type
_entity.pdbx_description
1 polymer ?
#
loop_
_entity_poly.entity_id
_entity_poly.type
_entity_poly.pdbx_seq_one_letter_code
_entity_poly.pdbx_strand_id
1 'polypeptide(L)'
;IGKAPSFLTKGKAYYSTDGHHFYDSEGTFIGESYNYFQYVSPRVASSYSAEEIDAFIMRELEAKEKSGTKRYEHATTKSALIGFGKTLKQVEQEKRVNALLLLSLAIHEGDYGMSCHALHYNNTFGFNVTDTNDACDRANVDTSNKKYYASIADNVHAVVDSLHERYLNPAHLQPNSTNIQYNGAAFGDKLVGMNVRYATDPYWGAKTAAHMYKIDQALDGKDYKAYDVGFTTKHDVTLYNENMASVYTYAYREDTKRFGIMPITLSKTRSTKDGYVRVVSELMNDSEDVYIESDHVRIVPTH
;
A
#
# COMPACT_ATOMS: atom_id res chain seq x y z
N ILE A 1 1.81 14.84 4.14
CA ILE A 1 1.12 13.57 4.41
C ILE A 1 -0.01 13.33 3.41
N GLY A 2 -0.37 14.19 2.56
CA GLY A 2 -1.51 14.12 1.65
C GLY A 2 -2.33 15.41 1.70
N LYS A 3 -3.54 15.39 1.12
CA LYS A 3 -4.45 16.52 1.15
C LYS A 3 -5.10 16.62 2.53
N ALA A 4 -5.19 17.83 3.09
CA ALA A 4 -5.91 18.03 4.35
C ALA A 4 -7.42 17.85 4.16
N PRO A 5 -8.16 17.29 5.14
CA PRO A 5 -9.61 17.28 5.14
C PRO A 5 -10.19 18.68 4.94
N SER A 6 -11.30 18.77 4.20
CA SER A 6 -11.90 20.07 3.83
C SER A 6 -12.45 20.90 5.02
N PHE A 7 -12.71 20.24 6.14
CA PHE A 7 -13.17 20.91 7.36
C PHE A 7 -12.03 21.55 8.18
N LEU A 8 -10.77 21.26 7.84
CA LEU A 8 -9.62 21.87 8.49
C LEU A 8 -9.28 23.23 7.84
N THR A 9 -8.98 24.21 8.67
CA THR A 9 -8.62 25.56 8.22
C THR A 9 -7.08 25.71 8.20
N LYS A 10 -6.52 26.14 7.08
CA LYS A 10 -5.10 26.40 6.93
C LYS A 10 -4.61 27.39 8.00
N GLY A 11 -3.50 27.06 8.65
CA GLY A 11 -2.86 27.90 9.67
C GLY A 11 -3.40 27.71 11.09
N LYS A 12 -4.45 26.88 11.28
CA LYS A 12 -4.90 26.47 12.62
C LYS A 12 -4.28 25.15 13.04
N ALA A 13 -4.04 24.98 14.33
CA ALA A 13 -3.58 23.72 14.91
C ALA A 13 -4.80 22.84 15.23
N TYR A 14 -4.68 21.54 14.94
CA TYR A 14 -5.65 20.51 15.28
C TYR A 14 -4.93 19.31 15.89
N TYR A 15 -5.62 18.54 16.69
CA TYR A 15 -5.09 17.37 17.36
C TYR A 15 -5.81 16.11 16.86
N SER A 16 -5.06 15.03 16.71
CA SER A 16 -5.59 13.71 16.39
C SER A 16 -4.69 12.67 17.07
N THR A 17 -5.29 11.69 17.72
CA THR A 17 -4.57 10.57 18.35
C THR A 17 -4.44 9.36 17.44
N ASP A 18 -5.28 9.29 16.40
CA ASP A 18 -5.37 8.15 15.47
C ASP A 18 -5.15 8.53 14.00
N GLY A 19 -5.06 9.84 13.70
CA GLY A 19 -4.91 10.34 12.33
C GLY A 19 -6.23 10.49 11.57
N HIS A 20 -7.38 10.17 12.16
CA HIS A 20 -8.69 10.16 11.50
C HIS A 20 -9.72 11.05 12.17
N HIS A 21 -9.70 11.15 13.50
CA HIS A 21 -10.58 12.00 14.29
C HIS A 21 -9.82 13.26 14.67
N PHE A 22 -10.37 14.42 14.31
CA PHE A 22 -9.71 15.71 14.49
C PHE A 22 -10.44 16.55 15.53
N TYR A 23 -9.66 17.15 16.42
CA TYR A 23 -10.12 18.00 17.52
C TYR A 23 -9.41 19.36 17.47
N ASP A 24 -10.07 20.40 17.90
CA ASP A 24 -9.45 21.72 18.07
C ASP A 24 -8.59 21.81 19.36
N SER A 25 -8.05 23.00 19.63
CA SER A 25 -7.24 23.24 20.82
C SER A 25 -7.99 23.15 22.16
N GLU A 26 -9.30 23.17 22.11
CA GLU A 26 -10.19 23.04 23.29
C GLU A 26 -10.68 21.61 23.49
N GLY A 27 -10.28 20.68 22.59
CA GLY A 27 -10.71 19.29 22.61
C GLY A 27 -12.08 19.04 21.98
N THR A 28 -12.64 20.02 21.28
CA THR A 28 -13.90 19.87 20.57
C THR A 28 -13.69 19.03 19.31
N PHE A 29 -14.53 18.02 19.10
CA PHE A 29 -14.53 17.22 17.88
C PHE A 29 -14.92 18.07 16.67
N ILE A 30 -14.06 18.10 15.65
CA ILE A 30 -14.23 18.90 14.43
C ILE A 30 -14.68 18.04 13.26
N GLY A 31 -14.21 16.81 13.17
CA GLY A 31 -14.59 15.91 12.09
C GLY A 31 -13.74 14.67 11.99
N GLU A 32 -14.23 13.72 11.18
CA GLU A 32 -13.58 12.46 10.86
C GLU A 32 -13.19 12.44 9.38
N SER A 33 -11.98 12.00 9.05
CA SER A 33 -11.57 11.73 7.68
C SER A 33 -10.33 10.84 7.62
N TYR A 34 -10.31 9.89 6.68
CA TYR A 34 -9.25 8.91 6.50
C TYR A 34 -8.39 9.28 5.29
N ASN A 35 -7.09 9.01 5.37
CA ASN A 35 -6.20 9.16 4.22
C ASN A 35 -6.53 8.09 3.17
N TYR A 36 -7.01 8.51 2.00
CA TYR A 36 -7.50 7.61 0.96
C TYR A 36 -6.50 6.50 0.59
N PHE A 37 -5.27 6.87 0.21
CA PHE A 37 -4.27 5.89 -0.20
C PHE A 37 -3.74 5.00 0.93
N GLN A 38 -4.01 5.36 2.17
CA GLN A 38 -3.63 4.54 3.32
C GLN A 38 -4.58 3.36 3.51
N TYR A 39 -5.84 3.48 3.08
CA TYR A 39 -6.88 2.49 3.36
C TYR A 39 -7.54 1.87 2.13
N VAL A 40 -7.28 2.38 0.91
CA VAL A 40 -7.72 1.70 -0.31
C VAL A 40 -6.99 0.37 -0.47
N SER A 41 -7.70 -0.64 -0.97
CA SER A 41 -7.10 -1.97 -1.21
C SER A 41 -5.97 -1.91 -2.23
N PRO A 42 -4.85 -2.55 -1.98
CA PRO A 42 -3.77 -2.71 -2.96
C PRO A 42 -4.16 -3.59 -4.17
N ARG A 43 -5.34 -4.23 -4.12
CA ARG A 43 -5.86 -5.06 -5.23
C ARG A 43 -6.45 -4.24 -6.37
N VAL A 44 -6.73 -2.96 -6.16
CA VAL A 44 -7.18 -2.08 -7.24
C VAL A 44 -6.00 -1.74 -8.15
N ALA A 45 -6.19 -1.91 -9.46
CA ALA A 45 -5.17 -1.53 -10.41
C ALA A 45 -5.05 -0.01 -10.55
N SER A 46 -3.84 0.47 -10.75
CA SER A 46 -3.58 1.86 -11.11
C SER A 46 -4.10 2.19 -12.51
N SER A 47 -4.67 3.38 -12.67
CA SER A 47 -5.17 3.89 -13.96
C SER A 47 -4.06 4.39 -14.89
N TYR A 48 -2.80 4.40 -14.45
CA TYR A 48 -1.66 4.90 -15.22
C TYR A 48 -1.00 3.82 -16.07
N SER A 49 -0.50 4.21 -17.25
CA SER A 49 0.31 3.35 -18.12
C SER A 49 1.75 3.25 -17.59
N ALA A 50 2.51 2.29 -18.14
CA ALA A 50 3.94 2.17 -17.84
C ALA A 50 4.72 3.43 -18.22
N GLU A 51 4.38 4.04 -19.36
CA GLU A 51 5.02 5.25 -19.89
C GLU A 51 4.71 6.48 -19.00
N GLU A 52 3.48 6.62 -18.51
CA GLU A 52 3.13 7.69 -17.56
C GLU A 52 3.93 7.55 -16.26
N ILE A 53 4.06 6.32 -15.74
CA ILE A 53 4.87 6.02 -14.54
C ILE A 53 6.34 6.34 -14.79
N ASP A 54 6.91 5.94 -15.93
CA ASP A 54 8.30 6.22 -16.28
C ASP A 54 8.55 7.71 -16.46
N ALA A 55 7.61 8.44 -17.05
CA ALA A 55 7.70 9.90 -17.19
C ALA A 55 7.71 10.59 -15.80
N PHE A 56 6.92 10.11 -14.85
CA PHE A 56 6.97 10.59 -13.46
C PHE A 56 8.34 10.31 -12.84
N ILE A 57 8.84 9.07 -12.94
CA ILE A 57 10.14 8.68 -12.39
C ILE A 57 11.24 9.60 -12.94
N MET A 58 11.29 9.80 -14.25
CA MET A 58 12.32 10.65 -14.88
C MET A 58 12.25 12.10 -14.40
N ARG A 59 11.05 12.68 -14.26
CA ARG A 59 10.87 14.03 -13.71
C ARG A 59 11.43 14.15 -12.28
N GLU A 60 11.14 13.16 -11.44
CA GLU A 60 11.64 13.15 -10.05
C GLU A 60 13.17 12.99 -10.02
N LEU A 61 13.74 12.12 -10.85
CA LEU A 61 15.18 11.92 -10.95
C LEU A 61 15.89 13.20 -11.45
N GLU A 62 15.33 13.89 -12.44
CA GLU A 62 15.84 15.20 -12.89
C GLU A 62 15.82 16.25 -11.76
N ALA A 63 14.71 16.31 -11.00
CA ALA A 63 14.61 17.24 -9.88
C ALA A 63 15.64 16.91 -8.78
N LYS A 64 15.86 15.62 -8.50
CA LYS A 64 16.88 15.15 -7.55
C LYS A 64 18.29 15.50 -8.01
N GLU A 65 18.62 15.25 -9.27
CA GLU A 65 19.94 15.57 -9.84
C GLU A 65 20.20 17.07 -9.82
N LYS A 66 19.21 17.88 -10.21
CA LYS A 66 19.27 19.35 -10.17
C LYS A 66 19.43 19.92 -8.74
N SER A 67 19.08 19.16 -7.70
CA SER A 67 19.29 19.59 -6.31
C SER A 67 20.77 19.79 -5.92
N GLY A 68 21.69 19.26 -6.73
CA GLY A 68 23.14 19.28 -6.45
C GLY A 68 23.58 18.38 -5.29
N THR A 69 22.67 17.57 -4.75
CA THR A 69 23.02 16.64 -3.68
C THR A 69 23.86 15.51 -4.27
N LYS A 70 25.08 15.31 -3.78
CA LYS A 70 26.08 14.33 -4.31
C LYS A 70 25.52 12.91 -4.47
N ARG A 71 24.62 12.49 -3.59
CA ARG A 71 23.96 11.18 -3.63
C ARG A 71 23.12 10.97 -4.91
N TYR A 72 22.59 12.04 -5.51
CA TYR A 72 21.78 12.02 -6.72
C TYR A 72 22.54 12.44 -7.98
N GLU A 73 23.86 12.55 -7.91
CA GLU A 73 24.70 12.80 -9.08
C GLU A 73 24.52 11.67 -10.10
N HIS A 74 24.12 12.03 -11.31
CA HIS A 74 23.75 11.10 -12.37
C HIS A 74 22.49 10.26 -12.10
N ALA A 75 21.54 10.73 -11.30
CA ALA A 75 20.32 10.01 -11.02
C ALA A 75 19.52 9.66 -12.28
N THR A 76 19.50 10.58 -13.27
CA THR A 76 18.83 10.39 -14.56
C THR A 76 19.43 9.28 -15.44
N THR A 77 20.61 8.80 -15.14
CA THR A 77 21.32 7.76 -15.91
C THR A 77 21.67 6.51 -15.10
N LYS A 78 21.65 6.58 -13.77
CA LYS A 78 22.10 5.50 -12.88
C LYS A 78 21.00 4.89 -12.04
N SER A 79 19.88 5.60 -11.81
CA SER A 79 18.85 5.09 -10.94
C SER A 79 18.31 3.72 -11.39
N ALA A 80 18.18 2.80 -10.45
CA ALA A 80 17.57 1.50 -10.63
C ALA A 80 16.06 1.57 -10.99
N LEU A 81 15.43 2.74 -10.90
CA LEU A 81 14.02 2.94 -11.27
C LEU A 81 13.82 3.38 -12.74
N ILE A 82 14.87 3.59 -13.52
CA ILE A 82 14.73 3.97 -14.94
C ILE A 82 14.07 2.82 -15.70
N GLY A 83 12.95 3.11 -16.40
CA GLY A 83 12.16 2.10 -17.13
C GLY A 83 11.38 1.12 -16.23
N PHE A 84 11.17 1.47 -14.97
CA PHE A 84 10.54 0.61 -13.97
C PHE A 84 9.03 0.42 -14.20
N GLY A 85 8.37 1.36 -14.91
CA GLY A 85 6.93 1.35 -15.16
C GLY A 85 6.44 0.05 -15.80
N LYS A 86 7.18 -0.48 -16.78
CA LYS A 86 6.83 -1.75 -17.44
C LYS A 86 6.79 -2.92 -16.43
N THR A 87 7.81 -3.05 -15.60
CA THR A 87 7.88 -4.11 -14.57
C THR A 87 6.74 -3.97 -13.58
N LEU A 88 6.46 -2.76 -13.11
CA LEU A 88 5.37 -2.50 -12.16
C LEU A 88 4.01 -2.88 -12.75
N LYS A 89 3.71 -2.48 -13.98
CA LYS A 89 2.43 -2.80 -14.64
C LYS A 89 2.28 -4.29 -14.95
N GLN A 90 3.36 -4.97 -15.31
CA GLN A 90 3.35 -6.42 -15.49
C GLN A 90 3.04 -7.14 -14.17
N VAL A 91 3.73 -6.78 -13.08
CA VAL A 91 3.49 -7.38 -11.76
C VAL A 91 2.09 -7.04 -11.23
N GLU A 92 1.60 -5.82 -11.46
CA GLU A 92 0.22 -5.45 -11.13
C GLU A 92 -0.79 -6.37 -11.82
N GLN A 93 -0.61 -6.64 -13.12
CA GLN A 93 -1.47 -7.53 -13.89
C GLN A 93 -1.39 -8.99 -13.40
N GLU A 94 -0.18 -9.49 -13.15
CA GLU A 94 0.06 -10.90 -12.78
C GLU A 94 -0.30 -11.20 -11.32
N LYS A 95 -0.04 -10.26 -10.42
CA LYS A 95 -0.09 -10.47 -8.96
C LYS A 95 -1.17 -9.63 -8.26
N ARG A 96 -1.91 -8.78 -8.99
CA ARG A 96 -2.93 -7.89 -8.43
C ARG A 96 -2.41 -7.07 -7.24
N VAL A 97 -1.28 -6.40 -7.42
CA VAL A 97 -0.76 -5.43 -6.47
C VAL A 97 -0.51 -4.11 -7.19
N ASN A 98 -1.18 -3.06 -6.75
CA ASN A 98 -1.19 -1.73 -7.36
C ASN A 98 0.22 -1.21 -7.69
N ALA A 99 0.43 -0.79 -8.93
CA ALA A 99 1.73 -0.31 -9.42
C ALA A 99 2.24 0.93 -8.67
N LEU A 100 1.35 1.87 -8.28
CA LEU A 100 1.75 3.05 -7.51
C LEU A 100 2.12 2.70 -6.08
N LEU A 101 1.49 1.68 -5.48
CA LEU A 101 1.88 1.15 -4.19
C LEU A 101 3.31 0.62 -4.24
N LEU A 102 3.62 -0.21 -5.24
CA LEU A 102 4.97 -0.76 -5.42
C LEU A 102 6.01 0.34 -5.67
N LEU A 103 5.68 1.32 -6.53
CA LEU A 103 6.54 2.47 -6.76
C LEU A 103 6.77 3.28 -5.49
N SER A 104 5.73 3.49 -4.69
CA SER A 104 5.82 4.23 -3.42
C SER A 104 6.76 3.55 -2.43
N LEU A 105 6.68 2.22 -2.32
CA LEU A 105 7.61 1.43 -1.51
C LEU A 105 9.03 1.52 -2.06
N ALA A 106 9.23 1.37 -3.36
CA ALA A 106 10.55 1.46 -4.00
C ALA A 106 11.19 2.85 -3.83
N ILE A 107 10.39 3.92 -3.87
CA ILE A 107 10.87 5.28 -3.61
C ILE A 107 11.25 5.44 -2.14
N HIS A 108 10.40 4.96 -1.21
CA HIS A 108 10.61 5.11 0.22
C HIS A 108 11.85 4.33 0.71
N GLU A 109 11.95 3.06 0.34
CA GLU A 109 13.01 2.14 0.81
C GLU A 109 14.29 2.25 -0.04
N GLY A 110 14.15 2.45 -1.34
CA GLY A 110 15.25 2.47 -2.31
C GLY A 110 15.83 3.85 -2.60
N ASP A 111 15.31 4.91 -1.96
CA ASP A 111 15.77 6.30 -2.16
C ASP A 111 15.81 6.69 -3.65
N TYR A 112 14.67 6.60 -4.32
CA TYR A 112 14.55 6.84 -5.76
C TYR A 112 15.48 5.94 -6.61
N GLY A 113 15.75 4.72 -6.15
CA GLY A 113 16.65 3.79 -6.82
C GLY A 113 18.13 4.16 -6.77
N MET A 114 18.49 5.13 -5.91
CA MET A 114 19.86 5.62 -5.72
C MET A 114 20.53 5.10 -4.45
N SER A 115 19.84 4.27 -3.68
CA SER A 115 20.46 3.58 -2.54
C SER A 115 21.54 2.62 -3.02
N CYS A 116 22.50 2.33 -2.16
CA CYS A 116 23.58 1.40 -2.51
C CYS A 116 23.05 -0.01 -2.86
N HIS A 117 22.03 -0.47 -2.14
CA HIS A 117 21.42 -1.78 -2.43
C HIS A 117 20.65 -1.77 -3.76
N ALA A 118 19.97 -0.66 -4.10
CA ALA A 118 19.30 -0.53 -5.39
C ALA A 118 20.30 -0.59 -6.56
N LEU A 119 21.42 0.15 -6.45
CA LEU A 119 22.39 0.29 -7.53
C LEU A 119 23.31 -0.94 -7.73
N HIS A 120 23.62 -1.68 -6.68
CA HIS A 120 24.64 -2.74 -6.73
C HIS A 120 24.08 -4.14 -6.45
N TYR A 121 22.92 -4.25 -5.81
CA TYR A 121 22.29 -5.52 -5.46
C TYR A 121 20.93 -5.73 -6.15
N ASN A 122 20.52 -4.85 -7.07
CA ASN A 122 19.20 -4.83 -7.70
C ASN A 122 18.06 -4.86 -6.66
N ASN A 123 18.29 -4.27 -5.49
CA ASN A 123 17.36 -4.32 -4.35
C ASN A 123 16.79 -2.95 -4.04
N THR A 124 15.68 -2.62 -4.71
CA THR A 124 15.01 -1.32 -4.57
C THR A 124 14.10 -1.22 -3.35
N PHE A 125 13.85 -2.33 -2.64
CA PHE A 125 12.96 -2.38 -1.48
C PHE A 125 13.68 -2.63 -0.16
N GLY A 126 15.02 -2.74 -0.14
CA GLY A 126 15.75 -3.14 1.07
C GLY A 126 15.36 -4.55 1.56
N PHE A 127 14.77 -5.37 0.70
CA PHE A 127 14.25 -6.67 1.09
C PHE A 127 15.39 -7.63 1.49
N ASN A 128 15.22 -8.37 2.60
CA ASN A 128 16.25 -9.19 3.22
C ASN A 128 17.49 -8.43 3.70
N VAL A 129 17.46 -7.10 3.77
CA VAL A 129 18.47 -6.30 4.47
C VAL A 129 18.12 -6.24 5.95
N THR A 130 19.07 -6.55 6.81
CA THR A 130 18.91 -6.55 8.27
C THR A 130 20.08 -5.78 8.91
N ASP A 131 19.96 -5.37 10.15
CA ASP A 131 21.03 -4.65 10.89
C ASP A 131 22.37 -5.41 10.93
N THR A 132 22.34 -6.72 10.72
CA THR A 132 23.55 -7.56 10.68
C THR A 132 24.16 -7.75 9.30
N ASN A 133 23.41 -7.38 8.22
CA ASN A 133 23.87 -7.53 6.84
C ASN A 133 23.65 -6.26 5.99
N ASP A 134 23.42 -5.11 6.60
CA ASP A 134 23.15 -3.83 5.95
C ASP A 134 24.36 -3.27 5.17
N ALA A 135 25.57 -3.77 5.44
CA ALA A 135 26.76 -3.35 4.73
C ALA A 135 26.60 -3.54 3.21
N CYS A 136 26.84 -2.46 2.48
CA CYS A 136 26.81 -2.44 1.02
C CYS A 136 28.25 -2.31 0.49
N ASP A 137 28.88 -3.44 0.15
CA ASP A 137 30.19 -3.44 -0.48
C ASP A 137 30.03 -3.24 -2.00
N ARG A 138 30.40 -2.06 -2.47
CA ARG A 138 30.34 -1.68 -3.89
C ARG A 138 31.43 -2.35 -4.73
N ALA A 139 32.53 -2.72 -4.11
CA ALA A 139 33.69 -3.29 -4.80
C ALA A 139 33.58 -4.83 -4.93
N ASN A 140 32.95 -5.47 -3.93
CA ASN A 140 32.84 -6.93 -3.88
C ASN A 140 31.38 -7.33 -3.57
N VAL A 141 30.52 -7.24 -4.59
CA VAL A 141 29.10 -7.62 -4.44
C VAL A 141 29.00 -9.12 -4.30
N ASP A 142 28.58 -9.58 -3.13
CA ASP A 142 28.30 -11.00 -2.89
C ASP A 142 26.94 -11.38 -3.50
N THR A 143 26.98 -12.02 -4.67
CA THR A 143 25.79 -12.46 -5.41
C THR A 143 25.12 -13.68 -4.78
N SER A 144 25.75 -14.35 -3.81
CA SER A 144 25.13 -15.45 -3.03
C SER A 144 24.29 -14.94 -1.85
N ASN A 145 24.42 -13.65 -1.53
CA ASN A 145 23.70 -13.05 -0.41
C ASN A 145 22.21 -12.90 -0.74
N LYS A 146 21.34 -13.25 0.21
CA LYS A 146 19.87 -13.17 0.07
C LYS A 146 19.33 -11.79 -0.27
N LYS A 147 20.10 -10.72 -0.08
CA LYS A 147 19.74 -9.35 -0.46
C LYS A 147 20.09 -8.98 -1.91
N TYR A 148 20.82 -9.85 -2.63
CA TYR A 148 21.14 -9.69 -4.05
C TYR A 148 20.06 -10.32 -4.92
N TYR A 149 19.70 -9.65 -6.01
CA TYR A 149 18.78 -10.12 -7.04
C TYR A 149 19.45 -10.06 -8.41
N ALA A 150 19.12 -11.02 -9.27
CA ALA A 150 19.70 -11.06 -10.64
C ALA A 150 19.20 -9.87 -11.48
N SER A 151 18.00 -9.38 -11.19
CA SER A 151 17.42 -8.19 -11.81
C SER A 151 16.51 -7.43 -10.84
N ILE A 152 16.18 -6.19 -11.19
CA ILE A 152 15.17 -5.41 -10.46
C ILE A 152 13.80 -6.11 -10.53
N ALA A 153 13.45 -6.74 -11.66
CA ALA A 153 12.21 -7.49 -11.79
C ALA A 153 12.14 -8.66 -10.78
N ASP A 154 13.23 -9.42 -10.62
CA ASP A 154 13.29 -10.50 -9.62
C ASP A 154 13.11 -9.97 -8.20
N ASN A 155 13.65 -8.80 -7.89
CA ASN A 155 13.43 -8.15 -6.59
C ASN A 155 11.95 -7.78 -6.39
N VAL A 156 11.28 -7.21 -7.41
CA VAL A 156 9.84 -6.88 -7.33
C VAL A 156 9.02 -8.13 -7.08
N HIS A 157 9.25 -9.20 -7.87
CA HIS A 157 8.53 -10.46 -7.69
C HIS A 157 8.73 -11.06 -6.30
N ALA A 158 9.96 -11.11 -5.81
CA ALA A 158 10.26 -11.63 -4.47
C ALA A 158 9.56 -10.83 -3.36
N VAL A 159 9.54 -9.50 -3.48
CA VAL A 159 8.86 -8.62 -2.53
C VAL A 159 7.36 -8.85 -2.58
N VAL A 160 6.75 -8.89 -3.77
CA VAL A 160 5.31 -9.09 -3.93
C VAL A 160 4.89 -10.47 -3.43
N ASP A 161 5.65 -11.52 -3.71
CA ASP A 161 5.38 -12.86 -3.19
C ASP A 161 5.43 -12.89 -1.65
N SER A 162 6.40 -12.20 -1.05
CA SER A 162 6.47 -12.04 0.42
C SER A 162 5.31 -11.21 0.97
N LEU A 163 4.87 -10.15 0.27
CA LEU A 163 3.69 -9.39 0.67
C LEU A 163 2.44 -10.26 0.64
N HIS A 164 2.25 -11.09 -0.39
CA HIS A 164 1.15 -12.04 -0.46
C HIS A 164 1.19 -13.07 0.64
N GLU A 165 2.35 -13.68 0.85
CA GLU A 165 2.52 -14.69 1.88
C GLU A 165 2.19 -14.16 3.29
N ARG A 166 2.50 -12.89 3.55
CA ARG A 166 2.45 -12.34 4.92
C ARG A 166 1.27 -11.42 5.15
N TYR A 167 1.00 -10.48 4.25
CA TYR A 167 0.18 -9.30 4.55
C TYR A 167 -1.07 -9.15 3.70
N LEU A 168 -1.10 -9.71 2.49
CA LEU A 168 -2.15 -9.40 1.53
C LEU A 168 -3.21 -10.49 1.34
N ASN A 169 -3.07 -11.66 1.96
CA ASN A 169 -3.96 -12.78 1.72
C ASN A 169 -4.89 -13.05 2.92
N PRO A 170 -6.21 -12.82 2.79
CA PRO A 170 -7.18 -13.08 3.85
C PRO A 170 -7.29 -14.57 4.22
N ALA A 171 -6.84 -15.50 3.38
CA ALA A 171 -6.76 -16.91 3.72
C ALA A 171 -5.92 -17.17 4.98
N HIS A 172 -5.05 -16.26 5.37
CA HIS A 172 -4.29 -16.33 6.62
C HIS A 172 -5.14 -16.15 7.88
N LEU A 173 -6.39 -15.73 7.74
CA LEU A 173 -7.35 -15.68 8.85
C LEU A 173 -8.05 -17.02 9.14
N GLN A 174 -7.84 -18.04 8.29
CA GLN A 174 -8.46 -19.34 8.50
C GLN A 174 -7.96 -20.00 9.81
N PRO A 175 -8.77 -20.83 10.46
CA PRO A 175 -8.50 -21.35 11.82
C PRO A 175 -7.16 -22.07 12.00
N ASN A 176 -6.65 -22.70 10.94
CA ASN A 176 -5.40 -23.46 10.99
C ASN A 176 -4.18 -22.70 10.44
N SER A 177 -4.34 -21.43 10.08
CA SER A 177 -3.21 -20.63 9.61
C SER A 177 -2.27 -20.26 10.75
N THR A 178 -0.99 -20.47 10.58
CA THR A 178 0.06 -20.01 11.49
C THR A 178 0.49 -18.56 11.21
N ASN A 179 0.06 -17.99 10.09
CA ASN A 179 0.38 -16.62 9.74
C ASN A 179 -0.44 -15.62 10.56
N ILE A 180 0.26 -14.80 11.32
CA ILE A 180 -0.34 -13.78 12.21
C ILE A 180 -0.20 -12.35 11.66
N GLN A 181 0.35 -12.18 10.45
CA GLN A 181 0.75 -10.86 9.94
C GLN A 181 -0.35 -10.15 9.15
N TYR A 182 -1.33 -10.88 8.61
CA TYR A 182 -2.46 -10.28 7.91
C TYR A 182 -3.41 -9.58 8.89
N ASN A 183 -3.68 -8.30 8.65
CA ASN A 183 -4.62 -7.46 9.39
C ASN A 183 -5.42 -6.54 8.45
N GLY A 184 -5.68 -7.01 7.21
CA GLY A 184 -6.17 -6.23 6.08
C GLY A 184 -5.06 -5.86 5.13
N ALA A 185 -5.35 -5.85 3.83
CA ALA A 185 -4.34 -5.69 2.80
C ALA A 185 -3.88 -4.23 2.58
N ALA A 186 -4.65 -3.22 3.01
CA ALA A 186 -4.27 -1.81 2.91
C ALA A 186 -3.01 -1.47 3.74
N PHE A 187 -2.35 -0.35 3.47
CA PHE A 187 -1.22 0.09 4.30
C PHE A 187 -1.58 0.21 5.78
N GLY A 188 -2.74 0.85 6.05
CA GLY A 188 -3.29 0.96 7.39
C GLY A 188 -2.43 1.73 8.38
N ASP A 189 -2.64 1.40 9.66
CA ASP A 189 -1.95 1.98 10.82
C ASP A 189 -1.56 0.90 11.83
N LYS A 190 -1.49 1.21 13.13
CA LYS A 190 -1.20 0.22 14.18
C LYS A 190 -2.39 -0.61 14.62
N LEU A 191 -3.60 -0.29 14.15
CA LEU A 191 -4.83 -1.01 14.48
C LEU A 191 -5.25 -1.96 13.35
N VAL A 192 -5.04 -1.55 12.08
CA VAL A 192 -5.52 -2.27 10.90
C VAL A 192 -4.58 -2.10 9.71
N GLY A 193 -4.57 -3.08 8.82
CA GLY A 193 -3.73 -3.08 7.62
C GLY A 193 -2.32 -3.63 7.86
N MET A 194 -1.48 -3.49 6.86
CA MET A 194 -0.11 -4.02 6.87
C MET A 194 0.71 -3.45 8.03
N ASN A 195 0.57 -2.16 8.37
CA ASN A 195 1.41 -1.50 9.37
C ASN A 195 1.21 -2.02 10.79
N VAL A 196 0.19 -2.81 11.05
CA VAL A 196 0.07 -3.51 12.34
C VAL A 196 1.33 -4.33 12.63
N ARG A 197 1.91 -4.96 11.60
CA ARG A 197 3.04 -5.90 11.71
C ARG A 197 4.24 -5.58 10.80
N TYR A 198 4.08 -4.74 9.78
CA TYR A 198 5.11 -4.50 8.76
C TYR A 198 6.29 -3.68 9.29
N ALA A 199 6.02 -2.54 9.91
CA ALA A 199 7.04 -1.64 10.41
C ALA A 199 6.84 -1.30 11.89
N THR A 200 7.91 -0.92 12.59
CA THR A 200 7.84 -0.39 13.96
C THR A 200 7.34 1.05 13.99
N ASP A 201 7.58 1.80 12.93
CA ASP A 201 7.10 3.19 12.77
C ASP A 201 5.56 3.24 12.69
N PRO A 202 4.87 3.87 13.64
CA PRO A 202 3.41 3.97 13.62
C PRO A 202 2.88 4.76 12.41
N TYR A 203 3.69 5.62 11.83
CA TYR A 203 3.33 6.47 10.69
C TYR A 203 3.76 5.90 9.32
N TRP A 204 4.32 4.69 9.28
CA TRP A 204 4.81 4.09 8.04
C TRP A 204 3.72 4.04 6.95
N GLY A 205 2.50 3.59 7.29
CA GLY A 205 1.38 3.53 6.34
C GLY A 205 1.02 4.90 5.77
N ALA A 206 0.94 5.93 6.63
CA ALA A 206 0.66 7.29 6.20
C ALA A 206 1.79 7.89 5.35
N LYS A 207 3.06 7.60 5.66
CA LYS A 207 4.22 8.05 4.89
C LYS A 207 4.24 7.43 3.50
N THR A 208 3.99 6.12 3.41
CA THR A 208 3.93 5.41 2.13
C THR A 208 2.74 5.88 1.28
N ALA A 209 1.57 6.06 1.89
CA ALA A 209 0.40 6.64 1.23
C ALA A 209 0.66 8.07 0.71
N ALA A 210 1.48 8.87 1.41
CA ALA A 210 1.86 10.20 0.94
C ALA A 210 2.69 10.16 -0.36
N HIS A 211 3.51 9.14 -0.56
CA HIS A 211 4.19 8.93 -1.84
C HIS A 211 3.18 8.59 -2.95
N MET A 212 2.21 7.68 -2.70
CA MET A 212 1.15 7.40 -3.68
C MET A 212 0.38 8.67 -4.07
N TYR A 213 -0.04 9.47 -3.07
CA TYR A 213 -0.72 10.74 -3.31
C TYR A 213 0.11 11.69 -4.17
N LYS A 214 1.41 11.84 -3.86
CA LYS A 214 2.33 12.69 -4.63
C LYS A 214 2.45 12.22 -6.09
N ILE A 215 2.60 10.92 -6.31
CA ILE A 215 2.68 10.33 -7.65
C ILE A 215 1.40 10.60 -8.43
N ASP A 216 0.27 10.27 -7.83
CA ASP A 216 -1.06 10.43 -8.42
C ASP A 216 -1.33 11.90 -8.80
N GLN A 217 -1.08 12.85 -7.89
CA GLN A 217 -1.25 14.28 -8.17
C GLN A 217 -0.31 14.80 -9.27
N ALA A 218 0.89 14.25 -9.38
CA ALA A 218 1.84 14.59 -10.43
C ALA A 218 1.45 13.99 -11.80
N LEU A 219 0.51 13.04 -11.82
CA LEU A 219 -0.01 12.32 -12.97
C LEU A 219 -1.53 12.58 -13.20
N ASP A 220 -2.01 13.76 -12.85
CA ASP A 220 -3.40 14.25 -13.06
C ASP A 220 -4.48 13.67 -12.15
N GLY A 221 -4.12 12.93 -11.09
CA GLY A 221 -5.04 12.55 -10.00
C GLY A 221 -6.10 11.52 -10.37
N LYS A 222 -5.81 10.58 -11.27
CA LYS A 222 -6.79 9.60 -11.79
C LYS A 222 -7.20 8.55 -10.77
N ASP A 223 -6.33 8.20 -9.83
CA ASP A 223 -6.57 7.14 -8.85
C ASP A 223 -7.11 7.67 -7.52
N TYR A 224 -6.89 8.95 -7.21
CA TYR A 224 -7.35 9.56 -5.97
C TYR A 224 -8.88 9.58 -5.89
N LYS A 225 -9.43 8.95 -4.86
CA LYS A 225 -10.89 8.80 -4.65
C LYS A 225 -11.62 8.10 -5.80
N ALA A 226 -10.92 7.25 -6.55
CA ALA A 226 -11.53 6.44 -7.61
C ALA A 226 -12.49 5.37 -7.05
N TYR A 227 -12.37 5.05 -5.76
CA TYR A 227 -13.18 4.09 -5.02
C TYR A 227 -13.67 4.70 -3.72
N ASP A 228 -14.75 4.16 -3.16
CA ASP A 228 -15.11 4.43 -1.77
C ASP A 228 -14.35 3.46 -0.86
N VAL A 229 -13.97 3.96 0.30
CA VAL A 229 -13.32 3.20 1.36
C VAL A 229 -14.28 3.06 2.52
N GLY A 230 -14.33 1.89 3.10
CA GLY A 230 -15.09 1.60 4.32
C GLY A 230 -14.31 0.67 5.24
N PHE A 231 -14.92 0.34 6.34
CA PHE A 231 -14.43 -0.67 7.29
C PHE A 231 -15.55 -1.62 7.63
N THR A 232 -15.22 -2.87 7.93
CA THR A 232 -16.19 -3.78 8.52
C THR A 232 -16.65 -3.23 9.87
N THR A 233 -17.92 -3.41 10.20
CA THR A 233 -18.53 -2.91 11.45
C THR A 233 -18.35 -3.88 12.62
N LYS A 234 -17.96 -5.12 12.31
CA LYS A 234 -17.72 -6.20 13.27
C LYS A 234 -16.63 -7.14 12.74
N HIS A 235 -16.23 -8.11 13.53
CA HIS A 235 -15.44 -9.26 13.12
C HIS A 235 -16.33 -10.41 12.63
N ASP A 236 -15.73 -11.48 12.13
CA ASP A 236 -16.44 -12.67 11.60
C ASP A 236 -17.36 -12.33 10.42
N VAL A 237 -16.89 -11.47 9.53
CA VAL A 237 -17.62 -11.05 8.35
C VAL A 237 -17.25 -11.93 7.17
N THR A 238 -18.24 -12.59 6.56
CA THR A 238 -18.06 -13.45 5.37
C THR A 238 -18.32 -12.65 4.10
N LEU A 239 -17.49 -12.93 3.09
CA LEU A 239 -17.63 -12.40 1.74
C LEU A 239 -18.07 -13.52 0.79
N TYR A 240 -18.90 -13.15 -0.17
CA TYR A 240 -19.59 -14.08 -1.05
C TYR A 240 -19.29 -13.78 -2.52
N ASN A 241 -19.29 -14.79 -3.38
CA ASN A 241 -19.24 -14.60 -4.83
C ASN A 241 -20.62 -14.23 -5.41
N GLU A 242 -20.69 -14.08 -6.74
CA GLU A 242 -21.95 -13.76 -7.44
C GLU A 242 -23.08 -14.76 -7.19
N ASN A 243 -22.76 -16.02 -6.95
CA ASN A 243 -23.72 -17.07 -6.65
C ASN A 243 -24.05 -17.17 -5.15
N MET A 244 -23.63 -16.22 -4.34
CA MET A 244 -23.79 -16.19 -2.89
C MET A 244 -23.13 -17.37 -2.16
N ALA A 245 -22.13 -17.99 -2.79
CA ALA A 245 -21.27 -18.94 -2.10
C ALA A 245 -20.18 -18.19 -1.33
N SER A 246 -19.90 -18.64 -0.10
CA SER A 246 -18.82 -18.09 0.73
C SER A 246 -17.47 -18.24 0.05
N VAL A 247 -16.70 -17.14 -0.02
CA VAL A 247 -15.36 -17.10 -0.61
C VAL A 247 -14.29 -17.06 0.50
N TYR A 248 -14.40 -16.13 1.42
CA TYR A 248 -13.54 -16.04 2.62
C TYR A 248 -14.25 -15.29 3.74
N THR A 249 -13.72 -15.42 4.95
CA THR A 249 -14.25 -14.76 6.14
C THR A 249 -13.15 -13.98 6.83
N TYR A 250 -13.42 -12.75 7.23
CA TYR A 250 -12.56 -11.97 8.13
C TYR A 250 -12.79 -12.46 9.56
N ALA A 251 -12.32 -13.66 9.85
CA ALA A 251 -12.53 -14.32 11.13
C ALA A 251 -11.71 -13.66 12.25
N TYR A 252 -12.34 -13.45 13.40
CA TYR A 252 -11.64 -13.06 14.60
C TYR A 252 -10.76 -14.22 15.11
N ARG A 253 -9.57 -13.87 15.57
CA ARG A 253 -8.64 -14.85 16.13
C ARG A 253 -8.15 -14.34 17.49
N GLU A 254 -8.65 -14.95 18.54
CA GLU A 254 -8.32 -14.59 19.92
C GLU A 254 -6.83 -14.84 20.24
N ASP A 255 -6.26 -15.92 19.72
CA ASP A 255 -4.84 -16.28 19.87
C ASP A 255 -3.88 -15.21 19.36
N THR A 256 -4.29 -14.42 18.37
CA THR A 256 -3.49 -13.34 17.79
C THR A 256 -3.91 -11.96 18.27
N LYS A 257 -4.97 -11.86 19.09
CA LYS A 257 -5.57 -10.60 19.56
C LYS A 257 -5.84 -9.60 18.44
N ARG A 258 -6.37 -10.08 17.31
CA ARG A 258 -6.69 -9.24 16.15
C ARG A 258 -7.99 -8.50 16.40
N PHE A 259 -8.03 -7.22 16.02
CA PHE A 259 -9.22 -6.39 16.18
C PHE A 259 -10.37 -6.78 15.27
N GLY A 260 -10.11 -7.54 14.19
CA GLY A 260 -11.14 -8.10 13.31
C GLY A 260 -11.87 -7.11 12.42
N ILE A 261 -11.63 -5.81 12.60
CA ILE A 261 -12.17 -4.76 11.71
C ILE A 261 -11.20 -4.58 10.55
N MET A 262 -11.70 -4.69 9.32
CA MET A 262 -10.88 -4.68 8.10
C MET A 262 -11.24 -3.50 7.21
N PRO A 263 -10.25 -2.86 6.56
CA PRO A 263 -10.52 -1.88 5.51
C PRO A 263 -11.16 -2.59 4.32
N ILE A 264 -12.17 -1.97 3.74
CA ILE A 264 -12.94 -2.47 2.60
C ILE A 264 -12.91 -1.43 1.49
N THR A 265 -12.65 -1.86 0.27
CA THR A 265 -12.76 -1.01 -0.92
C THR A 265 -14.01 -1.39 -1.70
N LEU A 266 -14.94 -0.46 -1.86
CA LEU A 266 -16.17 -0.70 -2.61
C LEU A 266 -15.85 -0.76 -4.11
N SER A 267 -16.54 -1.63 -4.85
CA SER A 267 -16.42 -1.72 -6.30
C SER A 267 -16.90 -0.43 -6.98
N LYS A 268 -16.25 -0.03 -8.07
CA LYS A 268 -16.68 1.11 -8.89
C LYS A 268 -18.12 0.99 -9.39
N THR A 269 -18.57 -0.21 -9.66
CA THR A 269 -19.91 -0.45 -10.20
C THR A 269 -21.02 -0.30 -9.18
N ARG A 270 -20.68 -0.20 -7.88
CA ARG A 270 -21.64 -0.05 -6.75
C ARG A 270 -22.93 -0.86 -6.92
N SER A 271 -22.88 -2.00 -7.63
CA SER A 271 -24.04 -2.84 -7.75
C SER A 271 -24.40 -3.40 -6.38
N THR A 272 -25.63 -3.21 -5.99
CA THR A 272 -26.19 -3.81 -4.78
C THR A 272 -27.01 -5.03 -5.17
N LYS A 273 -27.01 -6.04 -4.33
CA LYS A 273 -27.84 -7.23 -4.45
C LYS A 273 -28.54 -7.37 -3.11
N ASP A 274 -29.84 -7.41 -3.09
CA ASP A 274 -30.69 -7.49 -1.89
C ASP A 274 -29.99 -7.56 -0.53
N GLY A 275 -29.66 -6.39 0.05
CA GLY A 275 -28.96 -6.33 1.33
C GLY A 275 -27.42 -6.48 1.29
N TYR A 276 -26.83 -6.62 0.11
CA TYR A 276 -25.38 -6.75 -0.07
C TYR A 276 -24.80 -5.60 -0.90
N VAL A 277 -23.55 -5.25 -0.64
CA VAL A 277 -22.75 -4.32 -1.45
C VAL A 277 -21.57 -5.06 -2.09
N ARG A 278 -21.21 -4.65 -3.30
CA ARG A 278 -20.09 -5.19 -4.04
C ARG A 278 -18.79 -4.52 -3.64
N VAL A 279 -17.78 -5.33 -3.31
CA VAL A 279 -16.46 -4.86 -2.86
C VAL A 279 -15.35 -5.58 -3.62
N VAL A 280 -14.18 -4.96 -3.65
CA VAL A 280 -12.98 -5.53 -4.27
C VAL A 280 -12.52 -6.75 -3.47
N SER A 281 -12.35 -7.89 -4.14
CA SER A 281 -11.80 -9.11 -3.52
C SER A 281 -10.33 -8.91 -3.14
N GLU A 282 -9.94 -9.32 -1.96
CA GLU A 282 -8.53 -9.32 -1.53
C GLU A 282 -7.78 -10.62 -1.85
N LEU A 283 -8.45 -11.63 -2.42
CA LEU A 283 -7.78 -12.85 -2.88
C LEU A 283 -6.88 -12.56 -4.09
N MET A 284 -5.72 -13.19 -4.13
CA MET A 284 -4.76 -13.01 -5.21
C MET A 284 -5.27 -13.53 -6.56
N ASN A 285 -5.87 -14.72 -6.55
CA ASN A 285 -6.27 -15.43 -7.77
C ASN A 285 -7.72 -15.17 -8.18
N ASP A 286 -8.41 -14.29 -7.47
CA ASP A 286 -9.79 -13.95 -7.74
C ASP A 286 -9.86 -12.50 -8.19
N SER A 287 -10.03 -12.27 -9.49
CA SER A 287 -10.18 -10.94 -10.09
C SER A 287 -11.61 -10.41 -9.99
N GLU A 288 -12.57 -11.26 -9.61
CA GLU A 288 -13.95 -10.86 -9.47
C GLU A 288 -14.17 -10.14 -8.14
N ASP A 289 -15.01 -9.12 -8.16
CA ASP A 289 -15.47 -8.50 -6.94
C ASP A 289 -16.36 -9.49 -6.15
N VAL A 290 -16.42 -9.29 -4.87
CA VAL A 290 -17.20 -10.11 -3.94
C VAL A 290 -18.27 -9.26 -3.26
N TYR A 291 -19.21 -9.90 -2.60
CA TYR A 291 -20.33 -9.28 -1.92
C TYR A 291 -20.17 -9.41 -0.41
N ILE A 292 -20.53 -8.35 0.29
CA ILE A 292 -20.58 -8.27 1.75
C ILE A 292 -21.95 -7.73 2.17
N GLU A 293 -22.50 -8.16 3.30
CA GLU A 293 -23.73 -7.61 3.82
C GLU A 293 -23.60 -6.11 4.08
N SER A 294 -24.59 -5.31 3.66
CA SER A 294 -24.50 -3.85 3.67
C SER A 294 -24.36 -3.26 5.07
N ASP A 295 -24.95 -3.90 6.07
CA ASP A 295 -24.86 -3.48 7.50
C ASP A 295 -23.53 -3.88 8.14
N HIS A 296 -22.73 -4.70 7.45
CA HIS A 296 -21.40 -5.09 7.87
C HIS A 296 -20.30 -4.13 7.37
N VAL A 297 -20.65 -3.07 6.65
CA VAL A 297 -19.70 -2.07 6.13
C VAL A 297 -20.12 -0.67 6.50
N ARG A 298 -19.21 0.08 7.10
CA ARG A 298 -19.31 1.52 7.30
C ARG A 298 -18.41 2.24 6.30
N ILE A 299 -19.01 2.95 5.33
CA ILE A 299 -18.25 3.84 4.43
C ILE A 299 -17.74 5.04 5.23
N VAL A 300 -16.49 5.42 5.00
CA VAL A 300 -15.85 6.53 5.72
C VAL A 300 -15.50 7.69 4.79
N PRO A 301 -15.53 8.94 5.29
CA PRO A 301 -15.03 10.07 4.53
C PRO A 301 -13.52 9.97 4.35
N THR A 302 -13.02 10.27 3.13
CA THR A 302 -11.59 10.22 2.83
C THR A 302 -11.05 11.58 2.37
N HIS A 303 -9.76 11.80 2.59
CA HIS A 303 -9.02 12.97 2.12
C HIS A 303 -7.71 12.57 1.48
#